data_62a46fe02694c71cdaf4557c2fa4ce79
#
_entry.id   62a46fe02694c71cdaf4557c2fa4ce79
#
_cell.length_a   1.000
_cell.length_b   1.000
_cell.length_c   1.000
_cell.angle_alpha   90.00
_cell.angle_beta   90.00
_cell.angle_gamma   90.00
#
_symmetry.space_group_name_H-M   'P 1'
#
loop_
_entity.id
_entity.type
_entity.pdbx_description
1 polymer ?
#
loop_
_entity_poly.entity_id
_entity_poly.type
_entity_poly.pdbx_seq_one_letter_code
_entity_poly.pdbx_strand_id
1 'polypeptide(L)'
;HAHGDHMGIAVQLQKKTVAVNEVAKYLASKGVPSEPMNIGGSITVDGVRFTMTPALHSSWLEDEGMGFYGGTAAGFVITMDGISVYHAGDTALFSDMQLIRDLYRPDVALLPVGGRFTMGPEEAMIAARYTGARLVIPMHYDTFPVIQQDLQGFKEALERTTPIKVRILNPRESIDLGPEISGE
;
A
#
# COMPACT_ATOMS: atom_id res chain seq x y z
N HIS A 1 -6.88 -1.34 5.52
CA HIS A 1 -7.41 -1.28 6.89
C HIS A 1 -8.64 -0.36 6.98
N ALA A 2 -9.28 -0.31 8.14
CA ALA A 2 -10.63 0.27 8.28
C ALA A 2 -10.65 1.79 8.58
N HIS A 3 -9.54 2.49 8.60
CA HIS A 3 -9.56 3.95 8.80
C HIS A 3 -10.28 4.67 7.67
N GLY A 4 -10.88 5.82 7.98
CA GLY A 4 -11.76 6.54 7.07
C GLY A 4 -11.10 7.03 5.78
N ASP A 5 -9.82 7.37 5.81
CA ASP A 5 -9.01 7.77 4.65
C ASP A 5 -8.69 6.63 3.68
N HIS A 6 -8.88 5.36 4.12
CA HIS A 6 -8.70 4.17 3.28
C HIS A 6 -10.00 3.60 2.73
N MET A 7 -11.06 3.55 3.55
CA MET A 7 -12.32 2.96 3.09
C MET A 7 -13.50 3.95 3.01
N GLY A 8 -13.27 5.21 3.40
CA GLY A 8 -14.36 6.19 3.55
C GLY A 8 -15.24 6.41 2.31
N ILE A 9 -14.68 6.24 1.10
CA ILE A 9 -15.46 6.39 -0.14
C ILE A 9 -15.88 5.06 -0.78
N ALA A 10 -15.49 3.92 -0.22
CA ALA A 10 -15.76 2.60 -0.83
C ALA A 10 -17.26 2.35 -1.02
N VAL A 11 -18.07 2.76 -0.02
CA VAL A 11 -19.53 2.64 -0.07
C VAL A 11 -20.12 3.51 -1.20
N GLN A 12 -19.56 4.71 -1.44
CA GLN A 12 -20.04 5.59 -2.51
C GLN A 12 -19.63 5.10 -3.89
N LEU A 13 -18.43 4.55 -4.01
CA LEU A 13 -17.90 4.06 -5.29
C LEU A 13 -18.58 2.78 -5.78
N GLN A 14 -19.11 1.94 -4.88
CA GLN A 14 -19.77 0.67 -5.21
C GLN A 14 -18.93 -0.23 -6.15
N LYS A 15 -17.59 -0.15 -6.05
CA LYS A 15 -16.68 -0.96 -6.84
C LYS A 15 -16.33 -2.25 -6.12
N LYS A 16 -16.09 -3.32 -6.88
CA LYS A 16 -15.60 -4.58 -6.33
C LYS A 16 -14.33 -4.34 -5.50
N THR A 17 -14.35 -4.76 -4.25
CA THR A 17 -13.31 -4.49 -3.26
C THR A 17 -12.72 -5.79 -2.73
N VAL A 18 -11.41 -5.89 -2.70
CA VAL A 18 -10.68 -6.96 -2.03
C VAL A 18 -10.15 -6.42 -0.70
N ALA A 19 -10.49 -7.05 0.40
CA ALA A 19 -10.15 -6.54 1.73
C ALA A 19 -9.99 -7.65 2.76
N VAL A 20 -9.39 -7.31 3.92
CA VAL A 20 -9.41 -8.19 5.10
C VAL A 20 -10.86 -8.52 5.48
N ASN A 21 -11.09 -9.72 5.98
CA ASN A 21 -12.41 -10.30 6.17
C ASN A 21 -13.41 -9.37 6.92
N GLU A 22 -12.96 -8.65 7.93
CA GLU A 22 -13.80 -7.74 8.73
C GLU A 22 -14.26 -6.54 7.90
N VAL A 23 -13.34 -5.91 7.16
CA VAL A 23 -13.65 -4.80 6.25
C VAL A 23 -14.54 -5.28 5.11
N ALA A 24 -14.25 -6.43 4.51
CA ALA A 24 -15.06 -6.99 3.42
C ALA A 24 -16.50 -7.26 3.86
N LYS A 25 -16.70 -7.85 5.05
CA LYS A 25 -18.03 -8.07 5.63
C LYS A 25 -18.79 -6.77 5.91
N TYR A 26 -18.09 -5.78 6.46
CA TYR A 26 -18.70 -4.47 6.68
C TYR A 26 -19.13 -3.83 5.35
N LEU A 27 -18.25 -3.80 4.34
CA LEU A 27 -18.57 -3.23 3.03
C LEU A 27 -19.71 -4.00 2.34
N ALA A 28 -19.72 -5.33 2.44
CA ALA A 28 -20.82 -6.15 1.92
C ALA A 28 -22.16 -5.81 2.59
N SER A 29 -22.18 -5.53 3.90
CA SER A 29 -23.40 -5.08 4.60
C SER A 29 -23.92 -3.71 4.13
N LYS A 30 -23.05 -2.89 3.53
CA LYS A 30 -23.38 -1.62 2.88
C LYS A 30 -23.62 -1.76 1.37
N GLY A 31 -23.72 -2.99 0.85
CA GLY A 31 -24.03 -3.28 -0.56
C GLY A 31 -22.84 -3.25 -1.51
N VAL A 32 -21.62 -3.10 -1.02
CA VAL A 32 -20.40 -3.10 -1.84
C VAL A 32 -20.01 -4.54 -2.20
N PRO A 33 -19.84 -4.91 -3.49
CA PRO A 33 -19.31 -6.21 -3.88
C PRO A 33 -17.91 -6.41 -3.28
N SER A 34 -17.75 -7.36 -2.37
CA SER A 34 -16.52 -7.48 -1.58
C SER A 34 -16.02 -8.92 -1.51
N GLU A 35 -14.74 -9.11 -1.78
CA GLU A 35 -14.03 -10.38 -1.69
C GLU A 35 -13.19 -10.41 -0.40
N PRO A 36 -13.55 -11.24 0.57
CA PRO A 36 -12.83 -11.35 1.82
C PRO A 36 -11.53 -12.13 1.65
N MET A 37 -10.48 -11.63 2.27
CA MET A 37 -9.18 -12.30 2.36
C MET A 37 -8.63 -12.27 3.79
N ASN A 38 -7.51 -12.93 3.97
CA ASN A 38 -6.68 -12.75 5.17
C ASN A 38 -5.19 -12.76 4.78
N ILE A 39 -4.35 -12.24 5.68
CA ILE A 39 -2.89 -12.18 5.48
C ILE A 39 -2.34 -13.56 5.13
N GLY A 40 -1.48 -13.62 4.13
CA GLY A 40 -0.90 -14.84 3.57
C GLY A 40 -1.75 -15.50 2.47
N GLY A 41 -3.02 -15.11 2.32
CA GLY A 41 -3.89 -15.59 1.25
C GLY A 41 -3.63 -14.92 -0.09
N SER A 42 -4.03 -15.59 -1.17
CA SER A 42 -4.03 -15.04 -2.54
C SER A 42 -5.34 -15.39 -3.25
N ILE A 43 -5.86 -14.44 -4.00
CA ILE A 43 -7.01 -14.66 -4.91
C ILE A 43 -6.74 -14.00 -6.26
N THR A 44 -7.48 -14.43 -7.28
CA THR A 44 -7.50 -13.77 -8.59
C THR A 44 -8.90 -13.24 -8.85
N VAL A 45 -9.01 -11.95 -9.10
CA VAL A 45 -10.26 -11.25 -9.39
C VAL A 45 -10.10 -10.50 -10.70
N ASP A 46 -10.97 -10.79 -11.67
CA ASP A 46 -10.98 -10.14 -12.98
C ASP A 46 -9.59 -10.13 -13.69
N GLY A 47 -8.83 -11.23 -13.55
CA GLY A 47 -7.50 -11.39 -14.16
C GLY A 47 -6.34 -10.80 -13.33
N VAL A 48 -6.62 -10.05 -12.27
CA VAL A 48 -5.62 -9.48 -11.36
C VAL A 48 -5.44 -10.39 -10.15
N ARG A 49 -4.20 -10.76 -9.85
CA ARG A 49 -3.86 -11.53 -8.64
C ARG A 49 -3.56 -10.59 -7.48
N PHE A 50 -4.22 -10.83 -6.37
CA PHE A 50 -3.98 -10.14 -5.10
C PHE A 50 -3.41 -11.13 -4.09
N THR A 51 -2.30 -10.80 -3.46
CA THR A 51 -1.76 -11.52 -2.32
C THR A 51 -1.70 -10.57 -1.13
N MET A 52 -2.39 -10.92 -0.04
CA MET A 52 -2.44 -10.07 1.15
C MET A 52 -1.22 -10.30 2.03
N THR A 53 -0.55 -9.22 2.40
CA THR A 53 0.68 -9.20 3.19
C THR A 53 0.45 -8.52 4.54
N PRO A 54 1.32 -8.76 5.56
CA PRO A 54 1.28 -8.02 6.81
C PRO A 54 1.46 -6.52 6.61
N ALA A 55 0.83 -5.73 7.50
CA ALA A 55 1.16 -4.34 7.76
C ALA A 55 1.05 -4.10 9.27
N LEU A 56 1.97 -3.31 9.82
CA LEU A 56 2.00 -2.98 11.24
C LEU A 56 1.30 -1.64 11.48
N HIS A 57 -0.02 -1.68 11.65
CA HIS A 57 -0.86 -0.52 11.86
C HIS A 57 -2.13 -0.90 12.62
N SER A 58 -2.83 0.07 13.16
CA SER A 58 -4.16 -0.14 13.75
C SER A 58 -5.24 -0.20 12.67
N SER A 59 -6.40 -0.76 13.03
CA SER A 59 -7.52 -0.86 12.10
C SER A 59 -8.82 -0.70 12.88
N TRP A 60 -9.36 0.52 12.87
CA TRP A 60 -10.55 0.89 13.58
C TRP A 60 -11.58 1.49 12.64
N LEU A 61 -12.83 1.07 12.79
CA LEU A 61 -13.97 1.55 12.03
C LEU A 61 -14.93 2.26 12.96
N GLU A 62 -15.42 3.40 12.56
CA GLU A 62 -16.57 4.06 13.20
C GLU A 62 -17.74 4.12 12.23
N ASP A 63 -18.90 3.67 12.68
CA ASP A 63 -20.15 3.72 11.94
C ASP A 63 -21.31 4.03 12.89
N GLU A 64 -22.11 5.05 12.57
CA GLU A 64 -23.28 5.50 13.36
C GLU A 64 -22.96 5.71 14.86
N GLY A 65 -21.77 6.21 15.18
CA GLY A 65 -21.34 6.47 16.56
C GLY A 65 -20.89 5.22 17.33
N MET A 66 -20.79 4.08 16.68
CA MET A 66 -20.22 2.86 17.26
C MET A 66 -18.86 2.56 16.64
N GLY A 67 -17.93 2.10 17.48
CA GLY A 67 -16.60 1.72 17.05
C GLY A 67 -16.44 0.20 16.95
N PHE A 68 -15.78 -0.27 15.89
CA PHE A 68 -15.53 -1.69 15.62
C PHE A 68 -14.08 -1.94 15.29
N TYR A 69 -13.61 -3.13 15.67
CA TYR A 69 -12.33 -3.63 15.17
C TYR A 69 -12.45 -3.99 13.68
N GLY A 70 -11.64 -3.33 12.85
CA GLY A 70 -11.66 -3.48 11.39
C GLY A 70 -10.78 -4.60 10.85
N GLY A 71 -10.38 -5.57 11.67
CA GLY A 71 -9.43 -6.61 11.28
C GLY A 71 -7.98 -6.14 11.35
N THR A 72 -7.05 -7.01 11.00
CA THR A 72 -5.62 -6.69 10.96
C THR A 72 -5.32 -5.83 9.73
N ALA A 73 -4.53 -4.76 9.92
CA ALA A 73 -4.04 -3.96 8.79
C ALA A 73 -3.20 -4.81 7.84
N ALA A 74 -3.28 -4.53 6.55
CA ALA A 74 -2.65 -5.34 5.51
C ALA A 74 -2.11 -4.47 4.36
N GLY A 75 -1.05 -4.98 3.73
CA GLY A 75 -0.61 -4.57 2.41
C GLY A 75 -1.05 -5.59 1.36
N PHE A 76 -0.71 -5.31 0.10
CA PHE A 76 -0.99 -6.19 -1.02
C PHE A 76 0.20 -6.28 -1.98
N VAL A 77 0.46 -7.49 -2.47
CA VAL A 77 1.18 -7.66 -3.74
C VAL A 77 0.13 -7.89 -4.82
N ILE A 78 0.11 -6.99 -5.80
CA ILE A 78 -0.84 -6.97 -6.91
C ILE A 78 -0.08 -7.33 -8.17
N THR A 79 -0.47 -8.42 -8.84
CA THR A 79 0.21 -8.89 -10.05
C THR A 79 -0.76 -8.94 -11.22
N MET A 80 -0.39 -8.29 -12.32
CA MET A 80 -1.13 -8.27 -13.59
C MET A 80 -0.13 -8.14 -14.74
N ASP A 81 -0.34 -8.90 -15.81
CA ASP A 81 0.45 -8.85 -17.05
C ASP A 81 1.98 -8.96 -16.82
N GLY A 82 2.38 -9.75 -15.83
CA GLY A 82 3.78 -9.97 -15.49
C GLY A 82 4.41 -8.87 -14.63
N ILE A 83 3.70 -7.79 -14.34
CA ILE A 83 4.14 -6.70 -13.46
C ILE A 83 3.62 -6.95 -12.04
N SER A 84 4.47 -6.78 -11.04
CA SER A 84 4.16 -6.96 -9.63
C SER A 84 4.34 -5.66 -8.84
N VAL A 85 3.29 -5.21 -8.20
CA VAL A 85 3.26 -3.98 -7.39
C VAL A 85 3.02 -4.34 -5.93
N TYR A 86 3.93 -3.97 -5.04
CA TYR A 86 3.71 -4.05 -3.60
C TYR A 86 3.13 -2.72 -3.10
N HIS A 87 1.90 -2.75 -2.64
CA HIS A 87 1.28 -1.66 -1.90
C HIS A 87 1.37 -1.98 -0.42
N ALA A 88 2.24 -1.28 0.30
CA ALA A 88 2.52 -1.60 1.70
C ALA A 88 1.33 -1.36 2.65
N GLY A 89 0.35 -0.57 2.21
CA GLY A 89 -0.69 -0.04 3.12
C GLY A 89 -0.09 0.93 4.12
N ASP A 90 -0.84 1.26 5.15
CA ASP A 90 -0.30 1.99 6.29
C ASP A 90 0.46 1.02 7.18
N THR A 91 1.73 1.32 7.41
CA THR A 91 2.61 0.43 8.15
C THR A 91 3.81 1.16 8.76
N ALA A 92 4.28 0.65 9.89
CA ALA A 92 5.65 0.85 10.35
C ALA A 92 6.62 0.01 9.52
N LEU A 93 7.92 0.25 9.64
CA LEU A 93 8.96 -0.64 9.12
C LEU A 93 8.97 -1.96 9.90
N PHE A 94 9.07 -3.09 9.20
CA PHE A 94 9.27 -4.40 9.81
C PHE A 94 10.22 -5.27 8.96
N SER A 95 10.92 -6.18 9.63
CA SER A 95 11.99 -7.00 9.02
C SER A 95 11.48 -7.92 7.90
N ASP A 96 10.26 -8.42 8.05
CA ASP A 96 9.68 -9.39 7.13
C ASP A 96 9.27 -8.78 5.78
N MET A 97 9.43 -7.46 5.59
CA MET A 97 9.42 -6.86 4.25
C MET A 97 10.46 -7.50 3.31
N GLN A 98 11.52 -8.12 3.86
CA GLN A 98 12.46 -8.90 3.06
C GLN A 98 11.82 -10.14 2.43
N LEU A 99 10.83 -10.75 3.09
CA LEU A 99 10.07 -11.87 2.53
C LEU A 99 9.21 -11.43 1.34
N ILE A 100 8.78 -10.17 1.29
CA ILE A 100 8.09 -9.63 0.11
C ILE A 100 9.01 -9.69 -1.12
N ARG A 101 10.28 -9.30 -0.96
CA ARG A 101 11.29 -9.43 -2.01
C ARG A 101 11.50 -10.89 -2.41
N ASP A 102 11.73 -11.76 -1.43
CA ASP A 102 12.17 -13.13 -1.67
C ASP A 102 11.07 -13.99 -2.31
N LEU A 103 9.80 -13.75 -1.93
CA LEU A 103 8.64 -14.50 -2.40
C LEU A 103 7.99 -13.91 -3.66
N TYR A 104 7.91 -12.58 -3.77
CA TYR A 104 7.08 -11.92 -4.78
C TYR A 104 7.85 -11.05 -5.75
N ARG A 105 9.07 -10.60 -5.41
CA ARG A 105 9.97 -9.80 -6.27
C ARG A 105 9.23 -8.64 -6.93
N PRO A 106 8.64 -7.73 -6.18
CA PRO A 106 7.85 -6.64 -6.76
C PRO A 106 8.73 -5.74 -7.65
N ASP A 107 8.17 -5.31 -8.77
CA ASP A 107 8.80 -4.34 -9.66
C ASP A 107 8.70 -2.93 -9.06
N VAL A 108 7.57 -2.66 -8.43
CA VAL A 108 7.23 -1.36 -7.84
C VAL A 108 6.81 -1.54 -6.39
N ALA A 109 7.21 -0.61 -5.52
CA ALA A 109 6.71 -0.53 -4.15
C ALA A 109 6.09 0.85 -3.88
N LEU A 110 4.84 0.85 -3.43
CA LEU A 110 4.16 2.03 -2.88
C LEU A 110 4.37 2.00 -1.37
N LEU A 111 5.15 2.96 -0.85
CA LEU A 111 5.56 3.01 0.55
C LEU A 111 5.04 4.28 1.22
N PRO A 112 4.38 4.19 2.39
CA PRO A 112 3.99 5.37 3.14
C PRO A 112 5.24 6.04 3.74
N VAL A 113 5.28 7.38 3.69
CA VAL A 113 6.41 8.18 4.15
C VAL A 113 6.01 9.34 5.07
N GLY A 114 4.76 9.38 5.53
CA GLY A 114 4.20 10.50 6.29
C GLY A 114 4.78 10.69 7.70
N GLY A 115 5.45 9.70 8.26
CA GLY A 115 6.17 9.77 9.54
C GLY A 115 5.27 9.55 10.76
N ARG A 116 4.33 10.43 11.05
CA ARG A 116 3.59 10.41 12.32
C ARG A 116 2.74 9.15 12.54
N PHE A 117 2.07 8.66 11.50
CA PHE A 117 1.15 7.53 11.58
C PHE A 117 1.66 6.30 10.84
N THR A 118 2.67 6.47 10.03
CA THR A 118 3.32 5.42 9.24
C THR A 118 4.84 5.58 9.31
N MET A 119 5.59 4.87 8.49
CA MET A 119 7.02 5.11 8.31
C MET A 119 7.28 6.58 7.95
N GLY A 120 8.39 7.12 8.43
CA GLY A 120 8.99 8.33 7.91
C GLY A 120 9.95 8.05 6.75
N PRO A 121 10.57 9.10 6.15
CA PRO A 121 11.50 8.93 5.04
C PRO A 121 12.67 7.99 5.33
N GLU A 122 13.23 8.02 6.52
CA GLU A 122 14.38 7.18 6.90
C GLU A 122 14.01 5.69 6.93
N GLU A 123 12.89 5.34 7.58
CA GLU A 123 12.39 3.96 7.62
C GLU A 123 11.94 3.50 6.23
N ALA A 124 11.33 4.36 5.44
CA ALA A 124 10.92 4.04 4.08
C ALA A 124 12.11 3.75 3.15
N MET A 125 13.27 4.39 3.37
CA MET A 125 14.52 4.05 2.66
C MET A 125 15.00 2.63 2.98
N ILE A 126 14.83 2.18 4.23
CA ILE A 126 15.15 0.80 4.63
C ILE A 126 14.14 -0.15 4.02
N ALA A 127 12.84 0.17 4.09
CA ALA A 127 11.77 -0.61 3.48
C ALA A 127 11.97 -0.79 1.97
N ALA A 128 12.38 0.26 1.26
CA ALA A 128 12.70 0.20 -0.18
C ALA A 128 13.78 -0.85 -0.48
N ARG A 129 14.85 -0.89 0.33
CA ARG A 129 15.91 -1.92 0.19
C ARG A 129 15.39 -3.31 0.53
N TYR A 130 14.54 -3.45 1.54
CA TYR A 130 13.97 -4.72 1.97
C TYR A 130 13.04 -5.32 0.91
N THR A 131 12.20 -4.50 0.30
CA THR A 131 11.26 -4.94 -0.74
C THR A 131 11.96 -5.32 -2.05
N GLY A 132 13.15 -4.77 -2.31
CA GLY A 132 13.93 -5.02 -3.52
C GLY A 132 13.28 -4.51 -4.81
N ALA A 133 12.25 -3.69 -4.73
CA ALA A 133 11.60 -3.08 -5.89
C ALA A 133 12.57 -2.15 -6.63
N ARG A 134 12.46 -2.09 -7.95
CA ARG A 134 13.29 -1.20 -8.79
C ARG A 134 12.77 0.24 -8.77
N LEU A 135 11.48 0.41 -8.55
CA LEU A 135 10.79 1.69 -8.48
C LEU A 135 10.05 1.83 -7.16
N VAL A 136 10.22 2.97 -6.49
CA VAL A 136 9.44 3.35 -5.30
C VAL A 136 8.58 4.55 -5.63
N ILE A 137 7.32 4.46 -5.25
CA ILE A 137 6.36 5.57 -5.29
C ILE A 137 6.00 5.88 -3.83
N PRO A 138 6.47 7.01 -3.28
CA PRO A 138 6.07 7.42 -1.93
C PRO A 138 4.59 7.79 -1.90
N MET A 139 3.92 7.43 -0.81
CA MET A 139 2.50 7.74 -0.58
C MET A 139 2.25 8.17 0.85
N HIS A 140 1.00 8.58 1.15
CA HIS A 140 0.52 8.92 2.49
C HIS A 140 1.35 10.03 3.16
N TYR A 141 1.51 11.17 2.46
CA TYR A 141 2.21 12.38 2.92
C TYR A 141 1.47 13.64 2.47
N ASP A 142 1.77 14.78 3.08
CA ASP A 142 1.31 16.12 2.74
C ASP A 142 -0.21 16.37 2.74
N THR A 143 -1.05 15.38 3.01
CA THR A 143 -2.51 15.55 3.10
C THR A 143 -2.94 16.28 4.38
N PHE A 144 -2.09 16.25 5.42
CA PHE A 144 -2.28 16.99 6.67
C PHE A 144 -0.96 17.64 7.10
N PRO A 145 -1.00 18.80 7.81
CA PRO A 145 0.23 19.48 8.23
C PRO A 145 1.20 18.59 9.03
N VAL A 146 0.67 17.64 9.80
CA VAL A 146 1.47 16.76 10.68
C VAL A 146 2.19 15.62 9.96
N ILE A 147 1.92 15.42 8.67
CA ILE A 147 2.57 14.41 7.81
C ILE A 147 3.26 15.03 6.60
N GLN A 148 3.59 16.31 6.67
CA GLN A 148 4.40 16.98 5.65
C GLN A 148 5.83 16.43 5.66
N GLN A 149 6.38 16.16 4.47
CA GLN A 149 7.70 15.57 4.30
C GLN A 149 8.49 16.20 3.15
N ASP A 150 9.82 16.21 3.28
CA ASP A 150 10.73 16.54 2.18
C ASP A 150 10.89 15.36 1.23
N LEU A 151 9.99 15.26 0.26
CA LEU A 151 9.98 14.18 -0.73
C LEU A 151 11.17 14.27 -1.70
N GLN A 152 11.64 15.48 -1.99
CA GLN A 152 12.79 15.65 -2.88
C GLN A 152 14.07 15.17 -2.19
N GLY A 153 14.26 15.50 -0.93
CA GLY A 153 15.36 14.99 -0.13
C GLY A 153 15.33 13.45 0.01
N PHE A 154 14.14 12.87 0.23
CA PHE A 154 13.95 11.41 0.23
C PHE A 154 14.39 10.77 -1.09
N LYS A 155 13.91 11.31 -2.23
CA LYS A 155 14.26 10.83 -3.56
C LYS A 155 15.77 10.87 -3.79
N GLU A 156 16.38 12.03 -3.59
CA GLU A 156 17.82 12.22 -3.80
C GLU A 156 18.68 11.28 -2.93
N ALA A 157 18.28 11.10 -1.66
CA ALA A 157 18.99 10.23 -0.73
C ALA A 157 18.90 8.75 -1.16
N LEU A 158 17.71 8.27 -1.55
CA LEU A 158 17.52 6.88 -1.97
C LEU A 158 18.23 6.60 -3.31
N GLU A 159 18.06 7.44 -4.32
CA GLU A 159 18.68 7.27 -5.65
C GLU A 159 20.22 7.40 -5.60
N ARG A 160 20.76 8.21 -4.70
CA ARG A 160 22.22 8.32 -4.51
C ARG A 160 22.84 7.07 -3.89
N THR A 161 22.09 6.37 -3.00
CA THR A 161 22.63 5.26 -2.18
C THR A 161 22.21 3.88 -2.67
N THR A 162 21.35 3.82 -3.68
CA THR A 162 20.82 2.56 -4.25
C THR A 162 20.54 2.74 -5.75
N PRO A 163 20.39 1.64 -6.52
CA PRO A 163 19.89 1.72 -7.90
C PRO A 163 18.37 1.93 -8.01
N ILE A 164 17.65 2.01 -6.87
CA ILE A 164 16.20 2.17 -6.83
C ILE A 164 15.83 3.57 -7.34
N LYS A 165 14.86 3.63 -8.26
CA LYS A 165 14.30 4.89 -8.74
C LYS A 165 13.13 5.34 -7.88
N VAL A 166 12.90 6.65 -7.81
CA VAL A 166 11.76 7.23 -7.09
C VAL A 166 10.92 8.08 -8.04
N ARG A 167 9.62 7.83 -8.07
CA ARG A 167 8.63 8.68 -8.73
C ARG A 167 7.70 9.30 -7.71
N ILE A 168 7.79 10.60 -7.56
CA ILE A 168 6.84 11.39 -6.77
C ILE A 168 5.68 11.73 -7.70
N LEU A 169 4.48 11.27 -7.37
CA LEU A 169 3.26 11.50 -8.15
C LEU A 169 2.34 12.47 -7.40
N ASN A 170 1.82 13.44 -8.11
CA ASN A 170 0.75 14.29 -7.60
C ASN A 170 -0.60 13.54 -7.65
N PRO A 171 -1.59 13.92 -6.83
CA PRO A 171 -2.94 13.38 -6.95
C PRO A 171 -3.47 13.48 -8.40
N ARG A 172 -4.03 12.38 -8.92
CA ARG A 172 -4.52 12.20 -10.31
C ARG A 172 -3.43 12.07 -11.38
N GLU A 173 -2.17 12.10 -11.01
CA GLU A 173 -1.08 11.76 -11.93
C GLU A 173 -0.96 10.24 -12.08
N SER A 174 -0.57 9.79 -13.25
CA SER A 174 -0.35 8.38 -13.55
C SER A 174 0.94 8.19 -14.35
N ILE A 175 1.54 7.02 -14.22
CA ILE A 175 2.70 6.61 -15.00
C ILE A 175 2.44 5.28 -15.69
N ASP A 176 3.05 5.08 -16.85
CA ASP A 176 3.12 3.77 -17.49
C ASP A 176 4.31 3.00 -16.89
N LEU A 177 4.01 1.85 -16.29
CA LEU A 177 5.03 1.04 -15.62
C LEU A 177 5.91 0.26 -16.61
N GLY A 178 5.45 -0.04 -17.82
CA GLY A 178 6.23 -0.79 -18.81
C GLY A 178 7.61 -0.18 -19.05
N PRO A 179 7.72 1.08 -19.52
CA PRO A 179 8.98 1.77 -19.72
C PRO A 179 9.78 1.98 -18.42
N GLU A 180 9.10 2.30 -17.32
CA GLU A 180 9.77 2.58 -16.03
C GLU A 180 10.51 1.37 -15.44
N ILE A 181 10.03 0.16 -15.71
CA ILE A 181 10.64 -1.07 -15.19
C ILE A 181 11.49 -1.82 -16.22
N SER A 182 11.33 -1.58 -17.52
CA SER A 182 12.19 -2.17 -18.58
C SER A 182 13.55 -1.50 -18.69
N GLY A 183 13.66 -0.26 -18.24
CA GLY A 183 14.89 0.53 -18.34
C GLY A 183 15.14 1.08 -19.75
N GLU A 184 14.09 1.15 -20.59
CA GLU A 184 14.10 1.78 -21.91
C GLU A 184 13.95 3.29 -21.85
#